data_d06a47534044659143ec9ec7166c5818
#
_entry.id   d06a47534044659143ec9ec7166c5818
#
_cell.length_a   1.000
_cell.length_b   1.000
_cell.length_c   1.000
_cell.angle_alpha   90.00
_cell.angle_beta   90.00
_cell.angle_gamma   90.00
#
_symmetry.space_group_name_H-M   'P 1'
#
loop_
_entity.id
_entity.type
_entity.pdbx_description
1 polymer ?
#
loop_
_entity_poly.entity_id
_entity_poly.type
_entity_poly.pdbx_seq_one_letter_code
_entity_poly.pdbx_strand_id
1 'polypeptide(L)'
;PDNGLLAPAVAMVGGADRAVSLTDPAWHLPSPGTTFDGRDVFAPVAAHLATGVDLAELGEAVDPNGLFPAVVSAAGVEADGLHAEVWWIDRFGNAQLNAGPEDLAELAGGDAGHDRFRVRIGERVLPARLVAAYDAVEPGGLGLLVDSAGLVSLVMARTSTAADLGLGPSDPVVVEVADGPEGTSTAVTLGARPEPGGGG
;
A
#
# COMPACT_ATOMS: atom_id res chain seq x y z
N PRO A 1 5.88 -2.47 20.66
CA PRO A 1 7.17 -1.76 20.50
C PRO A 1 6.93 -0.38 19.91
N ASP A 2 7.79 0.56 20.27
CA ASP A 2 7.79 1.90 19.69
C ASP A 2 8.61 1.91 18.39
N ASN A 3 8.05 1.30 17.35
CA ASN A 3 8.62 1.20 16.01
C ASN A 3 7.65 1.65 14.92
N GLY A 4 6.62 2.41 15.29
CA GLY A 4 5.58 2.89 14.38
C GLY A 4 4.42 1.91 14.15
N LEU A 5 4.54 0.63 14.50
CA LEU A 5 3.50 -0.38 14.22
C LEU A 5 2.15 -0.07 14.88
N LEU A 6 2.17 0.47 16.11
CA LEU A 6 0.96 0.80 16.87
C LEU A 6 0.48 2.24 16.63
N ALA A 7 1.28 3.09 16.01
CA ALA A 7 0.96 4.48 15.84
C ALA A 7 -0.36 4.75 15.07
N PRO A 8 -0.73 4.00 14.00
CA PRO A 8 -2.02 4.17 13.36
C PRO A 8 -3.19 3.86 14.30
N ALA A 9 -3.08 2.78 15.09
CA ALA A 9 -4.13 2.41 16.06
C ALA A 9 -4.26 3.45 17.18
N VAL A 10 -3.15 3.99 17.65
CA VAL A 10 -3.12 5.08 18.65
C VAL A 10 -3.77 6.35 18.07
N ALA A 11 -3.46 6.70 16.81
CA ALA A 11 -4.07 7.85 16.16
C ALA A 11 -5.59 7.72 16.00
N MET A 12 -6.10 6.51 15.66
CA MET A 12 -7.53 6.25 15.52
C MET A 12 -8.33 6.48 16.82
N VAL A 13 -7.71 6.36 17.99
CA VAL A 13 -8.36 6.61 19.29
C VAL A 13 -8.06 8.01 19.85
N GLY A 14 -7.47 8.90 19.02
CA GLY A 14 -7.23 10.30 19.39
C GLY A 14 -5.85 10.58 19.99
N GLY A 15 -4.92 9.64 19.90
CA GLY A 15 -3.57 9.78 20.44
C GLY A 15 -3.37 9.04 21.77
N ALA A 16 -2.19 9.19 22.36
CA ALA A 16 -1.86 8.66 23.68
C ALA A 16 -1.76 9.80 24.71
N ASP A 17 -2.56 9.73 25.77
CA ASP A 17 -2.49 10.69 26.89
C ASP A 17 -1.29 10.41 27.81
N ARG A 18 -0.96 9.12 27.96
CA ARG A 18 0.13 8.63 28.81
C ARG A 18 0.87 7.50 28.11
N ALA A 19 2.18 7.44 28.35
CA ALA A 19 3.02 6.33 27.89
C ALA A 19 4.05 5.97 28.98
N VAL A 20 4.42 4.70 29.03
CA VAL A 20 5.47 4.20 29.94
C VAL A 20 6.43 3.31 29.18
N SER A 21 7.69 3.32 29.54
CA SER A 21 8.69 2.37 29.07
C SER A 21 8.60 1.09 29.91
N LEU A 22 8.39 -0.04 29.25
CA LEU A 22 8.22 -1.34 29.92
C LEU A 22 9.59 -1.92 30.32
N THR A 23 10.21 -1.37 31.34
CA THR A 23 11.56 -1.74 31.79
C THR A 23 11.57 -2.57 33.08
N ASP A 24 10.44 -2.69 33.77
CA ASP A 24 10.34 -3.47 35.00
C ASP A 24 10.08 -4.97 34.72
N PRO A 25 11.07 -5.85 34.96
CA PRO A 25 10.94 -7.27 34.69
C PRO A 25 9.92 -7.98 35.59
N ALA A 26 9.43 -7.35 36.68
CA ALA A 26 8.38 -7.92 37.52
C ALA A 26 7.07 -8.18 36.76
N TRP A 27 6.85 -7.45 35.69
CA TRP A 27 5.65 -7.53 34.83
C TRP A 27 5.85 -8.40 33.59
N HIS A 28 7.05 -8.98 33.41
CA HIS A 28 7.41 -9.78 32.23
C HIS A 28 7.40 -11.29 32.58
N LEU A 29 7.25 -12.10 31.54
CA LEU A 29 7.50 -13.54 31.67
C LEU A 29 9.01 -13.82 31.67
N PRO A 30 9.49 -14.82 32.43
CA PRO A 30 10.87 -15.26 32.32
C PRO A 30 11.20 -15.69 30.88
N SER A 31 12.23 -15.11 30.30
CA SER A 31 12.66 -15.43 28.93
C SER A 31 14.16 -15.75 28.90
N PRO A 32 14.58 -16.77 28.13
CA PRO A 32 15.99 -17.06 27.92
C PRO A 32 16.69 -16.09 26.95
N GLY A 33 15.95 -15.17 26.32
CA GLY A 33 16.48 -14.21 25.35
C GLY A 33 15.47 -13.13 25.00
N THR A 34 15.90 -12.13 24.22
CA THR A 34 15.13 -10.91 23.88
C THR A 34 14.40 -10.98 22.56
N THR A 35 14.27 -12.16 21.94
CA THR A 35 13.71 -12.28 20.58
C THR A 35 12.18 -12.25 20.54
N PHE A 36 11.52 -12.57 21.67
CA PHE A 36 10.07 -12.74 21.72
C PHE A 36 9.38 -11.72 22.64
N ASP A 37 9.76 -10.45 22.55
CA ASP A 37 9.19 -9.38 23.40
C ASP A 37 7.66 -9.30 23.31
N GLY A 38 7.07 -9.60 22.15
CA GLY A 38 5.62 -9.69 22.01
C GLY A 38 4.96 -10.67 22.98
N ARG A 39 5.56 -11.85 23.17
CA ARG A 39 5.10 -12.90 24.09
C ARG A 39 5.48 -12.61 25.53
N ASP A 40 6.72 -12.17 25.76
CA ASP A 40 7.33 -12.18 27.07
C ASP A 40 7.20 -10.83 27.81
N VAL A 41 6.99 -9.74 27.07
CA VAL A 41 6.84 -8.38 27.60
C VAL A 41 5.44 -7.84 27.31
N PHE A 42 5.06 -7.67 26.02
CA PHE A 42 3.85 -6.93 25.67
C PHE A 42 2.56 -7.66 26.06
N ALA A 43 2.49 -8.97 25.83
CA ALA A 43 1.28 -9.74 26.16
C ALA A 43 0.99 -9.80 27.66
N PRO A 44 1.96 -10.11 28.56
CA PRO A 44 1.69 -10.10 30.01
C PRO A 44 1.36 -8.70 30.53
N VAL A 45 2.05 -7.65 30.06
CA VAL A 45 1.73 -6.26 30.45
C VAL A 45 0.33 -5.88 30.03
N ALA A 46 -0.09 -6.21 28.80
CA ALA A 46 -1.46 -5.97 28.34
C ALA A 46 -2.50 -6.71 29.20
N ALA A 47 -2.20 -7.94 29.64
CA ALA A 47 -3.07 -8.68 30.55
C ALA A 47 -3.16 -8.02 31.93
N HIS A 48 -2.07 -7.52 32.49
CA HIS A 48 -2.05 -6.78 33.75
C HIS A 48 -2.88 -5.50 33.67
N LEU A 49 -2.74 -4.71 32.59
CA LEU A 49 -3.57 -3.53 32.33
C LEU A 49 -5.06 -3.91 32.25
N ALA A 50 -5.41 -4.99 31.57
CA ALA A 50 -6.78 -5.45 31.42
C ALA A 50 -7.39 -5.91 32.76
N THR A 51 -6.57 -6.31 33.73
CA THR A 51 -7.01 -6.68 35.09
C THR A 51 -7.03 -5.51 36.07
N GLY A 52 -6.69 -4.30 35.61
CA GLY A 52 -6.84 -3.07 36.39
C GLY A 52 -5.55 -2.57 37.06
N VAL A 53 -4.39 -3.10 36.71
CA VAL A 53 -3.11 -2.52 37.17
C VAL A 53 -2.94 -1.14 36.54
N ASP A 54 -2.53 -0.13 37.34
CA ASP A 54 -2.32 1.22 36.79
C ASP A 54 -1.11 1.24 35.85
N LEU A 55 -1.23 1.99 34.76
CA LEU A 55 -0.16 2.14 33.79
C LEU A 55 1.15 2.62 34.43
N ALA A 56 1.07 3.49 35.45
CA ALA A 56 2.25 4.02 36.14
C ALA A 56 3.03 2.96 36.95
N GLU A 57 2.44 1.81 37.25
CA GLU A 57 3.13 0.70 37.94
C GLU A 57 3.95 -0.15 36.98
N LEU A 58 3.69 -0.09 35.66
CA LEU A 58 4.25 -0.98 34.66
C LEU A 58 5.61 -0.50 34.11
N GLY A 59 6.03 0.71 34.46
CA GLY A 59 7.33 1.24 34.05
C GLY A 59 7.45 2.75 34.18
N GLU A 60 8.57 3.28 33.69
CA GLU A 60 8.87 4.70 33.76
C GLU A 60 8.03 5.52 32.77
N ALA A 61 7.50 6.67 33.21
CA ALA A 61 6.75 7.57 32.34
C ALA A 61 7.64 8.15 31.23
N VAL A 62 7.14 8.12 30.01
CA VAL A 62 7.76 8.74 28.84
C VAL A 62 6.82 9.75 28.21
N ASP A 63 7.37 10.75 27.50
CA ASP A 63 6.55 11.73 26.79
C ASP A 63 5.81 11.04 25.62
N PRO A 64 4.47 11.02 25.59
CA PRO A 64 3.70 10.45 24.50
C PRO A 64 3.99 11.10 23.13
N ASN A 65 4.36 12.38 23.11
CA ASN A 65 4.71 13.08 21.86
C ASN A 65 6.07 12.65 21.28
N GLY A 66 6.87 11.96 22.06
CA GLY A 66 8.15 11.38 21.62
C GLY A 66 8.03 9.98 21.03
N LEU A 67 6.83 9.39 21.01
CA LEU A 67 6.62 8.07 20.40
C LEU A 67 6.83 8.11 18.89
N PHE A 68 7.36 7.00 18.33
CA PHE A 68 7.69 6.92 16.92
C PHE A 68 6.41 7.02 16.06
N PRO A 69 6.27 8.04 15.19
CA PRO A 69 5.09 8.20 14.38
C PRO A 69 5.05 7.13 13.28
N ALA A 70 3.86 6.64 12.94
CA ALA A 70 3.70 5.97 11.67
C ALA A 70 3.56 7.03 10.57
N VAL A 71 4.43 6.99 9.61
CA VAL A 71 4.19 7.67 8.33
C VAL A 71 3.42 6.68 7.47
N VAL A 72 2.10 6.78 7.47
CA VAL A 72 1.24 6.03 6.55
C VAL A 72 0.93 6.98 5.42
N SER A 73 1.45 6.67 4.23
CA SER A 73 1.06 7.36 3.01
C SER A 73 -0.41 7.03 2.75
N ALA A 74 -1.24 8.04 2.61
CA ALA A 74 -2.64 7.87 2.22
C ALA A 74 -2.76 8.00 0.71
N ALA A 75 -3.54 7.12 0.08
CA ALA A 75 -3.96 7.35 -1.28
C ALA A 75 -4.86 8.59 -1.36
N GLY A 76 -4.90 9.24 -2.51
CA GLY A 76 -5.74 10.41 -2.70
C GLY A 76 -6.00 10.74 -4.16
N VAL A 77 -7.21 11.19 -4.47
CA VAL A 77 -7.57 11.65 -5.81
C VAL A 77 -7.11 13.09 -5.99
N GLU A 78 -6.25 13.29 -6.98
CA GLU A 78 -5.73 14.59 -7.40
C GLU A 78 -6.20 14.93 -8.83
N ALA A 79 -5.79 16.08 -9.35
CA ALA A 79 -6.23 16.56 -10.65
C ALA A 79 -5.82 15.65 -11.83
N ASP A 80 -4.74 14.88 -11.67
CA ASP A 80 -4.19 13.99 -12.70
C ASP A 80 -4.44 12.49 -12.41
N GLY A 81 -5.18 12.15 -11.35
CA GLY A 81 -5.54 10.78 -11.04
C GLY A 81 -5.54 10.44 -9.56
N LEU A 82 -5.75 9.18 -9.25
CA LEU A 82 -5.60 8.60 -7.92
C LEU A 82 -4.13 8.26 -7.68
N HIS A 83 -3.50 9.00 -6.78
CA HIS A 83 -2.14 8.74 -6.33
C HIS A 83 -2.14 7.71 -5.22
N ALA A 84 -1.43 6.62 -5.44
CA ALA A 84 -1.32 5.50 -4.51
C ALA A 84 0.12 4.96 -4.49
N GLU A 85 0.39 4.09 -3.54
CA GLU A 85 1.66 3.37 -3.41
C GLU A 85 1.41 1.87 -3.31
N VAL A 86 2.38 1.09 -3.75
CA VAL A 86 2.36 -0.36 -3.54
C VAL A 86 2.60 -0.65 -2.06
N TRP A 87 1.60 -1.19 -1.38
CA TRP A 87 1.72 -1.57 0.03
C TRP A 87 2.28 -2.96 0.23
N TRP A 88 1.86 -3.87 -0.63
CA TRP A 88 2.19 -5.28 -0.50
C TRP A 88 2.33 -5.93 -1.87
N ILE A 89 3.25 -6.87 -1.98
CA ILE A 89 3.32 -7.80 -3.10
C ILE A 89 3.07 -9.20 -2.55
N ASP A 90 2.01 -9.84 -3.04
CA ASP A 90 1.66 -11.18 -2.61
C ASP A 90 2.60 -12.24 -3.22
N ARG A 91 2.46 -13.50 -2.77
CA ARG A 91 3.29 -14.60 -3.26
C ARG A 91 3.11 -14.93 -4.74
N PHE A 92 2.06 -14.43 -5.38
CA PHE A 92 1.79 -14.60 -6.81
C PHE A 92 2.32 -13.42 -7.62
N GLY A 93 2.77 -12.37 -6.95
CA GLY A 93 3.28 -11.15 -7.53
C GLY A 93 2.19 -10.13 -7.88
N ASN A 94 1.00 -10.24 -7.30
CA ASN A 94 0.02 -9.16 -7.38
C ASN A 94 0.48 -8.00 -6.50
N ALA A 95 0.34 -6.77 -6.98
CA ALA A 95 0.75 -5.57 -6.27
C ALA A 95 -0.47 -4.86 -5.65
N GLN A 96 -0.66 -5.00 -4.35
CA GLN A 96 -1.71 -4.32 -3.59
C GLN A 96 -1.33 -2.86 -3.36
N LEU A 97 -2.27 -1.97 -3.63
CA LEU A 97 -2.14 -0.53 -3.39
C LEU A 97 -2.72 -0.16 -2.03
N ASN A 98 -2.32 1.00 -1.50
CA ASN A 98 -2.92 1.61 -0.31
C ASN A 98 -4.25 2.32 -0.61
N ALA A 99 -4.93 1.95 -1.68
CA ALA A 99 -6.19 2.53 -2.15
C ALA A 99 -7.32 1.50 -2.06
N GLY A 100 -8.53 1.97 -1.72
CA GLY A 100 -9.75 1.16 -1.66
C GLY A 100 -10.65 1.34 -2.89
N PRO A 101 -11.76 0.60 -2.96
CA PRO A 101 -12.75 0.77 -4.02
C PRO A 101 -13.44 2.14 -3.97
N GLU A 102 -13.52 2.78 -2.81
CA GLU A 102 -14.05 4.13 -2.62
C GLU A 102 -13.20 5.17 -3.33
N ASP A 103 -11.86 5.02 -3.34
CA ASP A 103 -10.96 5.92 -4.05
C ASP A 103 -11.12 5.81 -5.57
N LEU A 104 -11.33 4.58 -6.08
CA LEU A 104 -11.66 4.38 -7.50
C LEU A 104 -13.02 4.96 -7.87
N ALA A 105 -14.01 4.84 -6.98
CA ALA A 105 -15.33 5.42 -7.20
C ALA A 105 -15.28 6.96 -7.20
N GLU A 106 -14.52 7.56 -6.30
CA GLU A 106 -14.27 9.02 -6.28
C GLU A 106 -13.58 9.46 -7.57
N LEU A 107 -12.50 8.76 -7.99
CA LEU A 107 -11.79 9.02 -9.24
C LEU A 107 -12.73 8.98 -10.46
N ALA A 108 -13.66 8.02 -10.50
CA ALA A 108 -14.65 7.87 -11.56
C ALA A 108 -15.83 8.87 -11.46
N GLY A 109 -15.77 9.86 -10.56
CA GLY A 109 -16.85 10.83 -10.37
C GLY A 109 -18.16 10.23 -9.87
N GLY A 110 -18.10 9.10 -9.18
CA GLY A 110 -19.26 8.36 -8.65
C GLY A 110 -19.94 7.43 -9.67
N ASP A 111 -19.38 7.26 -10.86
CA ASP A 111 -19.87 6.27 -11.83
C ASP A 111 -19.49 4.84 -11.41
N ALA A 112 -20.43 4.16 -10.77
CA ALA A 112 -20.24 2.77 -10.32
C ALA A 112 -20.10 1.75 -11.46
N GLY A 113 -20.40 2.14 -12.70
CA GLY A 113 -20.25 1.29 -13.89
C GLY A 113 -18.92 1.47 -14.60
N HIS A 114 -18.09 2.43 -14.18
CA HIS A 114 -16.83 2.70 -14.82
C HIS A 114 -15.82 1.59 -14.54
N ASP A 115 -15.35 0.92 -15.58
CA ASP A 115 -14.43 -0.22 -15.47
C ASP A 115 -13.09 0.02 -16.21
N ARG A 116 -12.88 1.19 -16.81
CA ARG A 116 -11.71 1.48 -17.64
C ARG A 116 -10.81 2.51 -17.02
N PHE A 117 -9.57 2.13 -16.85
CA PHE A 117 -8.55 2.96 -16.23
C PHE A 117 -7.25 2.89 -17.03
N ARG A 118 -6.35 3.80 -16.73
CA ARG A 118 -4.92 3.72 -17.07
C ARG A 118 -4.12 3.71 -15.79
N VAL A 119 -3.06 2.95 -15.78
CA VAL A 119 -2.13 2.89 -14.65
C VAL A 119 -0.80 3.45 -15.11
N ARG A 120 -0.35 4.52 -14.47
CA ARG A 120 0.94 5.16 -14.71
C ARG A 120 1.94 4.73 -13.65
N ILE A 121 3.07 4.20 -14.10
CA ILE A 121 4.21 3.76 -13.27
C ILE A 121 5.46 4.38 -13.86
N GLY A 122 5.98 5.42 -13.21
CA GLY A 122 7.02 6.26 -13.81
C GLY A 122 6.56 6.86 -15.14
N GLU A 123 7.28 6.58 -16.21
CA GLU A 123 6.94 7.06 -17.58
C GLU A 123 6.02 6.10 -18.36
N ARG A 124 5.78 4.90 -17.83
CA ARG A 124 4.91 3.91 -18.47
C ARG A 124 3.45 4.18 -18.15
N VAL A 125 2.61 4.17 -19.17
CA VAL A 125 1.14 4.23 -19.02
C VAL A 125 0.54 2.99 -19.67
N LEU A 126 -0.22 2.24 -18.88
CA LEU A 126 -0.79 0.95 -19.28
C LEU A 126 -2.32 1.02 -19.17
N PRO A 127 -3.06 0.51 -20.16
CA PRO A 127 -4.50 0.35 -20.00
C PRO A 127 -4.77 -0.71 -18.93
N ALA A 128 -5.79 -0.46 -18.10
CA ALA A 128 -6.21 -1.37 -17.06
C ALA A 128 -7.74 -1.45 -16.99
N ARG A 129 -8.27 -2.58 -16.54
CA ARG A 129 -9.71 -2.76 -16.33
C ARG A 129 -10.00 -3.17 -14.91
N LEU A 130 -11.04 -2.58 -14.33
CA LEU A 130 -11.58 -3.08 -13.07
C LEU A 130 -12.26 -4.43 -13.33
N VAL A 131 -11.81 -5.46 -12.63
CA VAL A 131 -12.27 -6.84 -12.81
C VAL A 131 -12.78 -7.41 -11.49
N ALA A 132 -13.78 -8.28 -11.57
CA ALA A 132 -14.38 -8.91 -10.40
C ALA A 132 -13.57 -10.14 -9.89
N ALA A 133 -12.71 -10.72 -10.72
CA ALA A 133 -11.93 -11.91 -10.39
C ALA A 133 -10.68 -12.02 -11.27
N TYR A 134 -9.69 -12.79 -10.80
CA TYR A 134 -8.40 -12.98 -11.50
C TYR A 134 -8.52 -13.60 -12.89
N ASP A 135 -9.51 -14.46 -13.09
CA ASP A 135 -9.77 -15.14 -14.38
C ASP A 135 -10.45 -14.23 -15.42
N ALA A 136 -10.94 -13.07 -14.98
CA ALA A 136 -11.48 -12.04 -15.87
C ALA A 136 -10.39 -11.13 -16.48
N VAL A 137 -9.14 -11.26 -16.04
CA VAL A 137 -8.01 -10.52 -16.62
C VAL A 137 -7.60 -11.16 -17.94
N GLU A 138 -7.62 -10.39 -19.03
CA GLU A 138 -7.21 -10.86 -20.34
C GLU A 138 -5.70 -11.21 -20.37
N PRO A 139 -5.28 -12.20 -21.16
CA PRO A 139 -3.86 -12.51 -21.31
C PRO A 139 -3.04 -11.30 -21.77
N GLY A 140 -2.03 -10.94 -21.00
CA GLY A 140 -1.19 -9.74 -21.23
C GLY A 140 -1.84 -8.42 -20.85
N GLY A 141 -3.08 -8.43 -20.35
CA GLY A 141 -3.78 -7.25 -19.82
C GLY A 141 -3.44 -6.98 -18.35
N LEU A 142 -3.65 -5.75 -17.92
CA LEU A 142 -3.57 -5.32 -16.53
C LEU A 142 -4.99 -5.17 -15.96
N GLY A 143 -5.23 -5.80 -14.82
CA GLY A 143 -6.47 -5.66 -14.06
C GLY A 143 -6.26 -4.82 -12.79
N LEU A 144 -7.31 -4.10 -12.41
CA LEU A 144 -7.53 -3.59 -11.06
C LEU A 144 -8.54 -4.52 -10.41
N LEU A 145 -8.20 -5.10 -9.26
CA LEU A 145 -9.06 -6.05 -8.56
C LEU A 145 -9.15 -5.65 -7.09
N VAL A 146 -10.37 -5.59 -6.54
CA VAL A 146 -10.53 -5.43 -5.09
C VAL A 146 -10.30 -6.79 -4.45
N ASP A 147 -9.25 -6.90 -3.65
CA ASP A 147 -8.83 -8.16 -3.04
C ASP A 147 -9.55 -8.47 -1.72
N SER A 148 -9.17 -9.55 -1.06
CA SER A 148 -9.79 -10.00 0.20
C SER A 148 -9.52 -9.08 1.40
N ALA A 149 -8.56 -8.16 1.29
CA ALA A 149 -8.31 -7.13 2.30
C ALA A 149 -9.18 -5.88 2.05
N GLY A 150 -9.94 -5.84 0.95
CA GLY A 150 -10.75 -4.70 0.55
C GLY A 150 -9.95 -3.59 -0.13
N LEU A 151 -8.74 -3.88 -0.57
CA LEU A 151 -7.87 -2.92 -1.24
C LEU A 151 -7.72 -3.25 -2.74
N VAL A 152 -7.37 -2.24 -3.52
CA VAL A 152 -7.13 -2.38 -4.95
C VAL A 152 -5.79 -3.04 -5.18
N SER A 153 -5.77 -4.12 -5.96
CA SER A 153 -4.56 -4.80 -6.39
C SER A 153 -4.39 -4.72 -7.91
N LEU A 154 -3.17 -4.46 -8.35
CA LEU A 154 -2.74 -4.61 -9.73
C LEU A 154 -2.49 -6.09 -10.01
N VAL A 155 -3.16 -6.63 -11.01
CA VAL A 155 -3.13 -8.06 -11.31
C VAL A 155 -2.95 -8.31 -12.82
N MET A 156 -2.20 -9.36 -13.17
CA MET A 156 -2.03 -9.83 -14.54
C MET A 156 -2.32 -11.33 -14.63
N ALA A 157 -2.81 -11.77 -15.79
CA ALA A 157 -3.14 -13.18 -15.98
C ALA A 157 -1.87 -14.05 -16.06
N ARG A 158 -1.74 -15.00 -15.12
CA ARG A 158 -0.71 -16.06 -15.11
C ARG A 158 0.75 -15.56 -15.07
N THR A 159 0.99 -14.34 -14.63
CA THR A 159 2.33 -13.77 -14.47
C THR A 159 2.40 -12.94 -13.20
N SER A 160 3.61 -12.67 -12.71
CA SER A 160 3.83 -11.76 -11.61
C SER A 160 3.74 -10.31 -12.11
N THR A 161 2.71 -9.60 -11.70
CA THR A 161 2.51 -8.18 -12.02
C THR A 161 3.70 -7.34 -11.53
N ALA A 162 4.14 -7.58 -10.30
CA ALA A 162 5.27 -6.87 -9.71
C ALA A 162 6.56 -7.09 -10.52
N ALA A 163 6.85 -8.33 -10.94
CA ALA A 163 8.05 -8.61 -11.72
C ALA A 163 7.98 -8.02 -13.13
N ASP A 164 6.82 -8.10 -13.80
CA ASP A 164 6.62 -7.58 -15.16
C ASP A 164 6.68 -6.06 -15.22
N LEU A 165 6.13 -5.40 -14.20
CA LEU A 165 6.08 -3.95 -14.13
C LEU A 165 7.28 -3.34 -13.40
N GLY A 166 8.09 -4.16 -12.72
CA GLY A 166 9.25 -3.73 -11.95
C GLY A 166 8.86 -3.01 -10.65
N LEU A 167 7.75 -3.44 -10.02
CA LEU A 167 7.21 -2.83 -8.81
C LEU A 167 7.78 -3.46 -7.54
N GLY A 168 8.07 -2.61 -6.56
CA GLY A 168 8.40 -2.96 -5.18
C GLY A 168 7.49 -2.26 -4.17
N PRO A 169 7.53 -2.63 -2.89
CA PRO A 169 6.84 -1.90 -1.83
C PRO A 169 7.24 -0.43 -1.81
N SER A 170 6.28 0.47 -1.58
CA SER A 170 6.38 1.93 -1.59
C SER A 170 6.60 2.56 -2.98
N ASP A 171 6.58 1.79 -4.06
CA ASP A 171 6.63 2.39 -5.39
C ASP A 171 5.34 3.17 -5.70
N PRO A 172 5.45 4.39 -6.24
CA PRO A 172 4.30 5.22 -6.56
C PRO A 172 3.58 4.71 -7.81
N VAL A 173 2.26 4.74 -7.75
CA VAL A 173 1.36 4.37 -8.84
C VAL A 173 0.28 5.44 -8.96
N VAL A 174 -0.03 5.86 -10.19
CA VAL A 174 -1.17 6.75 -10.44
C VAL A 174 -2.18 6.02 -11.30
N VAL A 175 -3.42 5.99 -10.84
CA VAL A 175 -4.57 5.44 -11.60
C VAL A 175 -5.36 6.60 -12.17
N GLU A 176 -5.63 6.55 -13.47
CA GLU A 176 -6.35 7.58 -14.22
C GLU A 176 -7.62 6.98 -14.84
N VAL A 177 -8.68 7.78 -14.97
CA VAL A 177 -9.86 7.40 -15.78
C VAL A 177 -9.45 7.30 -17.23
N ALA A 178 -9.89 6.24 -17.92
CA ALA A 178 -9.71 6.12 -19.36
C ALA A 178 -11.02 6.42 -20.09
N ASP A 179 -11.09 7.56 -20.77
CA ASP A 179 -12.20 7.92 -21.64
C ASP A 179 -11.96 7.40 -23.05
N GLY A 180 -12.95 6.70 -23.62
CA GLY A 180 -12.97 6.32 -25.03
C GLY A 180 -12.52 4.87 -25.34
N PRO A 181 -12.56 4.47 -26.63
CA PRO A 181 -12.17 3.12 -27.05
C PRO A 181 -10.67 2.90 -26.88
N GLU A 182 -10.28 1.68 -26.57
CA GLU A 182 -8.90 1.25 -26.38
C GLU A 182 -8.03 1.61 -27.61
N GLY A 183 -7.18 2.62 -27.46
CA GLY A 183 -6.14 2.97 -28.41
C GLY A 183 -4.78 2.82 -27.75
N THR A 184 -4.00 1.84 -28.18
CA THR A 184 -2.60 1.72 -27.77
C THR A 184 -1.82 2.86 -28.40
N SER A 185 -1.51 3.90 -27.64
CA SER A 185 -0.60 4.96 -28.09
C SER A 185 0.83 4.53 -27.83
N THR A 186 1.47 3.94 -28.84
CA THR A 186 2.93 3.73 -28.82
C THR A 186 3.56 4.93 -29.49
N ALA A 187 4.37 5.70 -28.78
CA ALA A 187 5.19 6.75 -29.39
C ALA A 187 6.21 6.10 -30.33
N VAL A 188 5.93 6.15 -31.64
CA VAL A 188 6.86 5.71 -32.67
C VAL A 188 7.76 6.88 -33.02
N THR A 189 8.99 6.88 -32.55
CA THR A 189 10.01 7.79 -33.04
C THR A 189 10.46 7.29 -34.43
N LEU A 190 9.98 7.93 -35.49
CA LEU A 190 10.47 7.67 -36.83
C LEU A 190 11.92 8.19 -36.94
N GLY A 191 12.86 7.27 -37.00
CA GLY A 191 14.25 7.61 -37.29
C GLY A 191 14.34 8.36 -38.61
N ALA A 192 15.16 9.42 -38.65
CA ALA A 192 15.42 10.18 -39.85
C ALA A 192 15.91 9.25 -40.97
N ARG A 193 15.26 9.38 -42.15
CA ARG A 193 15.65 8.64 -43.37
C ARG A 193 17.06 9.05 -43.75
N PRO A 194 18.00 8.10 -43.96
CA PRO A 194 19.34 8.47 -44.47
C PRO A 194 19.19 9.14 -45.84
N GLU A 195 19.84 10.28 -46.05
CA GLU A 195 19.91 10.95 -47.31
C GLU A 195 20.57 10.06 -48.37
N PRO A 196 20.08 10.01 -49.61
CA PRO A 196 20.76 9.30 -50.71
C PRO A 196 22.08 9.96 -50.97
N GLY A 197 23.18 9.23 -50.73
CA GLY A 197 24.51 9.71 -51.05
C GLY A 197 24.63 10.14 -52.51
N GLY A 198 24.99 11.43 -52.73
CA GLY A 198 25.33 11.94 -54.03
C GLY A 198 26.62 11.31 -54.53
N GLY A 199 26.48 10.44 -55.54
CA GLY A 199 27.62 9.99 -56.31
C GLY A 199 28.05 11.09 -57.26
N GLY A 200 29.30 11.49 -57.14
CA GLY A 200 30.07 12.22 -58.10
C GLY A 200 31.17 11.35 -58.68
#